data_a1e3f355926732481c314c759a923fea
#
_entry.id   a1e3f355926732481c314c759a923fea
#
_cell.length_a   1.000
_cell.length_b   1.000
_cell.length_c   1.000
_cell.angle_alpha   90.00
_cell.angle_beta   90.00
_cell.angle_gamma   90.00
#
_symmetry.space_group_name_H-M   'P 1'
#
loop_
_entity.id
_entity.type
_entity.pdbx_description
1 polymer ?
#
loop_
_entity_poly.entity_id
_entity_poly.type
_entity_poly.pdbx_seq_one_letter_code
_entity_poly.pdbx_strand_id
1 'polypeptide(L)'
;LSGCPFQLLNSKEIINEMITFTAKMYNLKPLNITSKKKDQKGFNFLVMFEKSNLTISTWPESGKATVDYFSTDRFKYDINVNNKKINLRTIIKFYLKPSKIKFKSFEREI
;
A
#
# COMPACT_ATOMS: atom_id res chain seq x y z
N LEU A 1 9.41 -1.48 -4.36
CA LEU A 1 9.11 -2.86 -4.72
C LEU A 1 9.59 -3.13 -6.14
N SER A 2 10.14 -4.30 -6.37
CA SER A 2 10.50 -4.75 -7.70
C SER A 2 10.20 -6.23 -7.86
N GLY A 3 10.10 -6.67 -9.13
CA GLY A 3 9.79 -8.07 -9.43
C GLY A 3 8.37 -8.45 -9.11
N CYS A 4 7.43 -7.51 -9.14
CA CYS A 4 6.01 -7.81 -8.97
C CYS A 4 5.42 -8.32 -10.30
N PRO A 5 4.52 -9.33 -10.26
CA PRO A 5 3.84 -9.78 -11.46
C PRO A 5 3.04 -8.67 -12.13
N PHE A 6 3.13 -8.61 -13.45
CA PHE A 6 2.44 -7.58 -14.25
C PHE A 6 0.95 -7.51 -13.94
N GLN A 7 0.27 -8.67 -13.93
CA GLN A 7 -1.17 -8.71 -13.76
C GLN A 7 -1.63 -8.11 -12.42
N LEU A 8 -0.83 -8.25 -11.37
CA LEU A 8 -1.17 -7.70 -10.07
C LEU A 8 -1.05 -6.18 -10.04
N LEU A 9 0.01 -5.65 -10.64
CA LEU A 9 0.24 -4.21 -10.70
C LEU A 9 -0.70 -3.49 -11.64
N ASN A 10 -1.27 -4.20 -12.62
CA ASN A 10 -2.20 -3.64 -13.59
C ASN A 10 -3.65 -3.92 -13.24
N SER A 11 -3.94 -4.37 -12.04
CA SER A 11 -5.29 -4.70 -11.58
C SER A 11 -5.75 -3.69 -10.54
N LYS A 12 -6.70 -2.85 -10.92
CA LYS A 12 -7.34 -1.90 -10.00
C LYS A 12 -8.02 -2.64 -8.85
N GLU A 13 -8.62 -3.78 -9.14
CA GLU A 13 -9.33 -4.59 -8.15
C GLU A 13 -8.39 -5.12 -7.07
N ILE A 14 -7.23 -5.65 -7.47
CA ILE A 14 -6.24 -6.16 -6.53
C ILE A 14 -5.71 -5.05 -5.62
N ILE A 15 -5.41 -3.89 -6.21
CA ILE A 15 -4.91 -2.75 -5.43
C ILE A 15 -5.97 -2.25 -4.48
N ASN A 16 -7.23 -2.17 -4.91
CA ASN A 16 -8.34 -1.79 -4.04
C ASN A 16 -8.55 -2.77 -2.90
N GLU A 17 -8.42 -4.07 -3.16
CA GLU A 17 -8.49 -5.08 -2.10
C GLU A 17 -7.37 -4.89 -1.08
N MET A 18 -6.16 -4.63 -1.54
CA MET A 18 -5.03 -4.38 -0.66
C MET A 18 -5.27 -3.14 0.21
N ILE A 19 -5.78 -2.07 -0.38
CA ILE A 19 -6.11 -0.84 0.36
C ILE A 19 -7.18 -1.12 1.41
N THR A 20 -8.24 -1.81 1.03
CA THR A 20 -9.35 -2.14 1.93
C THR A 20 -8.89 -3.00 3.09
N PHE A 21 -8.08 -4.00 2.81
CA PHE A 21 -7.53 -4.88 3.84
C PHE A 21 -6.61 -4.12 4.79
N THR A 22 -5.75 -3.25 4.24
CA THR A 22 -4.85 -2.41 5.04
C THR A 22 -5.63 -1.51 5.98
N ALA A 23 -6.66 -0.83 5.45
CA ALA A 23 -7.50 0.04 6.26
C ALA A 23 -8.20 -0.73 7.38
N LYS A 24 -8.69 -1.93 7.08
CA LYS A 24 -9.35 -2.78 8.08
C LYS A 24 -8.38 -3.23 9.17
N MET A 25 -7.19 -3.69 8.79
CA MET A 25 -6.21 -4.20 9.75
C MET A 25 -5.70 -3.11 10.70
N TYR A 26 -5.51 -1.90 10.18
CA TYR A 26 -5.01 -0.78 10.99
C TYR A 26 -6.14 0.09 11.55
N ASN A 27 -7.39 -0.33 11.37
CA ASN A 27 -8.57 0.40 11.84
C ASN A 27 -8.57 1.84 11.34
N LEU A 28 -8.27 2.02 10.06
CA LEU A 28 -8.27 3.33 9.42
C LEU A 28 -9.58 3.54 8.68
N LYS A 29 -10.16 4.73 8.81
CA LYS A 29 -11.40 5.06 8.15
C LYS A 29 -11.11 5.91 6.92
N PRO A 30 -11.33 5.39 5.70
CA PRO A 30 -11.10 6.17 4.50
C PRO A 30 -12.06 7.35 4.39
N LEU A 31 -11.52 8.55 4.16
CA LEU A 31 -12.30 9.74 3.88
C LEU A 31 -12.48 9.92 2.38
N ASN A 32 -11.46 9.57 1.60
CA ASN A 32 -11.50 9.70 0.16
C ASN A 32 -10.48 8.76 -0.46
N ILE A 33 -10.86 8.13 -1.57
CA ILE A 33 -9.98 7.31 -2.38
C ILE A 33 -10.01 7.85 -3.79
N THR A 34 -8.86 8.30 -4.27
CA THR A 34 -8.70 8.79 -5.64
C THR A 34 -7.77 7.85 -6.39
N SER A 35 -8.21 7.40 -7.55
CA SER A 35 -7.36 6.58 -8.41
C SER A 35 -7.33 7.16 -9.80
N LYS A 36 -6.15 7.10 -10.42
CA LYS A 36 -5.97 7.56 -11.79
C LYS A 36 -5.18 6.52 -12.54
N LYS A 37 -5.73 6.10 -13.68
CA LYS A 37 -5.01 5.24 -14.60
C LYS A 37 -3.95 6.08 -15.33
N LYS A 38 -2.73 5.56 -15.43
CA LYS A 38 -1.66 6.21 -16.17
C LYS A 38 -1.92 6.10 -17.68
N ASP A 39 -1.35 7.02 -18.45
CA ASP A 39 -1.49 7.00 -19.90
C ASP A 39 -1.04 5.68 -20.52
N GLN A 40 0.02 5.08 -19.96
CA GLN A 40 0.43 3.75 -20.35
C GLN A 40 -0.29 2.74 -19.47
N LYS A 41 0.41 1.86 -18.80
CA LYS A 41 -0.19 0.88 -17.89
C LYS A 41 0.14 1.22 -16.47
N GLY A 42 -0.75 0.82 -15.56
CA GLY A 42 -0.56 1.06 -14.15
C GLY A 42 -1.49 2.14 -13.60
N PHE A 43 -1.38 2.37 -12.31
CA PHE A 43 -2.28 3.26 -11.58
C PHE A 43 -1.53 4.09 -10.56
N ASN A 44 -2.10 5.23 -10.24
CA ASN A 44 -1.77 6.00 -9.05
C ASN A 44 -3.00 6.02 -8.15
N PHE A 45 -2.81 5.68 -6.89
CA PHE A 45 -3.85 5.73 -5.87
C PHE A 45 -3.43 6.69 -4.78
N LEU A 46 -4.36 7.54 -4.36
CA LEU A 46 -4.22 8.35 -3.16
C LEU A 46 -5.39 8.05 -2.25
N VAL A 47 -5.10 7.55 -1.06
CA VAL A 47 -6.11 7.24 -0.05
C VAL A 47 -5.91 8.18 1.11
N MET A 48 -6.92 8.97 1.42
CA MET A 48 -6.90 9.91 2.54
C MET A 48 -7.68 9.32 3.70
N PHE A 49 -7.01 9.22 4.84
CA PHE A 49 -7.63 8.88 6.12
C PHE A 49 -7.67 10.14 6.99
N GLU A 50 -8.31 10.06 8.14
CA GLU A 50 -8.46 11.22 9.01
C GLU A 50 -7.12 11.84 9.44
N LYS A 51 -6.15 11.00 9.80
CA LYS A 51 -4.84 11.47 10.31
C LYS A 51 -3.65 10.88 9.55
N SER A 52 -3.90 10.34 8.37
CA SER A 52 -2.86 9.69 7.60
C SER A 52 -3.24 9.65 6.13
N ASN A 53 -2.28 9.28 5.30
CA ASN A 53 -2.56 9.01 3.90
C ASN A 53 -1.68 7.87 3.38
N LEU A 54 -2.16 7.24 2.33
CA LEU A 54 -1.49 6.13 1.67
C LEU A 54 -1.43 6.43 0.18
N THR A 55 -0.25 6.37 -0.40
CA THR A 55 -0.06 6.58 -1.83
C THR A 55 0.54 5.33 -2.45
N ILE A 56 -0.05 4.86 -3.54
CA ILE A 56 0.44 3.69 -4.26
C ILE A 56 0.60 4.07 -5.73
N SER A 57 1.76 3.78 -6.28
CA SER A 57 2.02 3.95 -7.71
C SER A 57 2.57 2.65 -8.28
N THR A 58 2.08 2.25 -9.44
CA THR A 58 2.51 1.01 -10.07
C THR A 58 3.04 1.24 -11.48
N TRP A 59 4.06 0.46 -11.83
CA TRP A 59 4.65 0.40 -13.17
C TRP A 59 4.71 -1.06 -13.59
N PRO A 60 3.58 -1.61 -14.11
CA PRO A 60 3.47 -3.05 -14.39
C PRO A 60 4.51 -3.57 -15.36
N GLU A 61 4.88 -2.80 -16.37
CA GLU A 61 5.82 -3.22 -17.41
C GLU A 61 7.22 -3.46 -16.85
N SER A 62 7.61 -2.73 -15.82
CA SER A 62 8.90 -2.93 -15.15
C SER A 62 8.80 -3.74 -13.86
N GLY A 63 7.58 -4.16 -13.48
CA GLY A 63 7.35 -4.91 -12.26
C GLY A 63 7.60 -4.11 -10.99
N LYS A 64 7.52 -2.78 -11.08
CA LYS A 64 7.84 -1.89 -9.96
C LYS A 64 6.60 -1.24 -9.37
N ALA A 65 6.67 -0.97 -8.08
CA ALA A 65 5.63 -0.23 -7.38
C ALA A 65 6.24 0.53 -6.20
N THR A 66 5.60 1.62 -5.83
CA THR A 66 5.93 2.34 -4.60
C THR A 66 4.69 2.41 -3.72
N VAL A 67 4.90 2.27 -2.43
CA VAL A 67 3.84 2.39 -1.42
C VAL A 67 4.37 3.30 -0.33
N ASP A 68 3.70 4.43 -0.12
CA ASP A 68 4.07 5.41 0.89
C ASP A 68 2.92 5.58 1.87
N TYR A 69 3.22 5.46 3.16
CA TYR A 69 2.25 5.70 4.21
C TYR A 69 2.79 6.75 5.17
N PHE A 70 2.01 7.82 5.35
CA PHE A 70 2.34 8.90 6.27
C PHE A 70 1.22 9.05 7.31
N SER A 71 1.60 9.16 8.57
CA SER A 71 0.65 9.37 9.66
C SER A 71 1.13 10.50 10.58
N THR A 72 0.19 11.34 11.01
CA THR A 72 0.45 12.38 12.02
C THR A 72 0.32 11.84 13.44
N ASP A 73 -0.30 10.66 13.58
CA ASP A 73 -0.44 9.99 14.88
C ASP A 73 0.58 8.87 15.03
N ARG A 74 0.70 8.39 16.26
CA ARG A 74 1.46 7.16 16.50
C ARG A 74 0.87 6.03 15.68
N PHE A 75 1.72 5.38 14.92
CA PHE A 75 1.34 4.29 14.07
C PHE A 75 1.95 2.99 14.60
N LYS A 76 1.09 2.06 15.00
CA LYS A 76 1.54 0.75 15.40
C LYS A 76 1.67 -0.13 14.16
N TYR A 77 2.89 -0.26 13.68
CA TYR A 77 3.19 -0.97 12.43
C TYR A 77 2.81 -2.45 12.49
N ASP A 78 3.18 -3.12 13.58
CA ASP A 78 2.90 -4.55 13.76
C ASP A 78 1.56 -4.76 14.44
N ILE A 79 0.73 -5.64 13.86
CA ILE A 79 -0.55 -6.03 14.40
C ILE A 79 -0.53 -7.53 14.64
N ASN A 80 -0.96 -7.97 15.81
CA ASN A 80 -1.03 -9.38 16.15
C ASN A 80 -2.45 -9.89 15.99
N VAL A 81 -2.62 -10.89 15.11
CA VAL A 81 -3.90 -11.55 14.89
C VAL A 81 -3.68 -13.05 15.00
N ASN A 82 -4.33 -13.70 15.96
CA ASN A 82 -4.20 -15.15 16.19
C ASN A 82 -2.74 -15.60 16.28
N ASN A 83 -1.93 -14.89 17.06
CA ASN A 83 -0.51 -15.14 17.24
C ASN A 83 0.35 -14.96 15.98
N LYS A 84 -0.21 -14.34 14.93
CA LYS A 84 0.53 -13.98 13.73
C LYS A 84 0.75 -12.48 13.67
N LYS A 85 1.95 -12.10 13.30
CA LYS A 85 2.30 -10.69 13.11
C LYS A 85 1.94 -10.27 11.68
N ILE A 86 1.09 -9.24 11.57
CA ILE A 86 0.70 -8.65 10.30
C ILE A 86 1.15 -7.19 10.29
N ASN A 87 1.75 -6.76 9.21
CA ASN A 87 2.12 -5.36 9.02
C ASN A 87 2.01 -5.00 7.55
N LEU A 88 2.27 -3.74 7.22
CA LEU A 88 2.14 -3.24 5.86
C LEU A 88 3.01 -4.05 4.88
N ARG A 89 4.22 -4.41 5.30
CA ARG A 89 5.12 -5.19 4.46
C ARG A 89 4.54 -6.57 4.14
N THR A 90 3.98 -7.26 5.13
CA THR A 90 3.37 -8.58 4.90
C THR A 90 2.13 -8.48 4.02
N ILE A 91 1.35 -7.42 4.16
CA ILE A 91 0.18 -7.16 3.30
C ILE A 91 0.62 -6.95 1.85
N ILE A 92 1.63 -6.13 1.63
CA ILE A 92 2.16 -5.86 0.29
C ILE A 92 2.67 -7.15 -0.34
N LYS A 93 3.41 -7.95 0.41
CA LYS A 93 3.93 -9.22 -0.09
C LYS A 93 2.82 -10.18 -0.50
N PHE A 94 1.74 -10.19 0.26
CA PHE A 94 0.60 -11.06 -0.05
C PHE A 94 -0.09 -10.66 -1.35
N TYR A 95 -0.34 -9.37 -1.54
CA TYR A 95 -1.10 -8.89 -2.69
C TYR A 95 -0.27 -8.67 -3.95
N LEU A 96 0.92 -8.12 -3.83
CA LEU A 96 1.73 -7.71 -4.99
C LEU A 96 2.88 -8.66 -5.29
N LYS A 97 3.20 -9.55 -4.38
CA LYS A 97 4.18 -10.64 -4.54
C LYS A 97 5.52 -10.16 -5.13
N PRO A 98 6.15 -9.11 -4.56
CA PRO A 98 7.43 -8.63 -5.06
C PRO A 98 8.54 -9.64 -4.82
N SER A 99 9.53 -9.70 -5.72
CA SER A 99 10.73 -10.48 -5.48
C SER A 99 11.72 -9.72 -4.60
N LYS A 100 11.65 -8.39 -4.60
CA LYS A 100 12.45 -7.53 -3.72
C LYS A 100 11.61 -6.41 -3.16
N ILE A 101 11.83 -6.10 -1.88
CA ILE A 101 11.17 -4.99 -1.22
C ILE A 101 12.23 -4.20 -0.44
N LYS A 102 12.28 -2.90 -0.68
CA LYS A 102 13.07 -1.97 0.12
C LYS A 102 12.11 -1.22 1.04
N PHE A 103 12.44 -1.20 2.29
CA PHE A 103 11.60 -0.58 3.30
C PHE A 103 12.40 0.48 4.05
N LYS A 104 11.82 1.68 4.17
CA LYS A 104 12.39 2.75 4.99
C LYS A 104 11.31 3.31 5.90
N SER A 105 11.69 3.55 7.13
CA SER A 105 10.82 4.20 8.11
C SER A 105 11.58 5.34 8.75
N PHE A 106 10.94 6.50 8.84
CA PHE A 106 11.54 7.64 9.51
C PHE A 106 10.45 8.54 10.07
N GLU A 107 10.79 9.25 11.14
CA GLU A 107 9.91 10.23 11.74
C GLU A 107 10.06 11.58 11.06
N ARG A 108 8.93 12.25 10.87
CA ARG A 108 8.91 13.63 10.37
C ARG A 108 8.43 14.53 11.49
N GLU A 109 9.13 15.62 11.69
CA GLU A 109 8.64 16.71 12.51
C GLU A 109 7.71 17.57 11.67
N ILE A 110 6.59 17.93 12.28
CA ILE A 110 5.55 18.70 11.60
C ILE A 110 5.54 20.11 12.21
#